data_4ddaacce8b684c1a6dd24bc20795605a
#
_entry.id   4ddaacce8b684c1a6dd24bc20795605a
#
_cell.length_a   1.000
_cell.length_b   1.000
_cell.length_c   1.000
_cell.angle_alpha   90.00
_cell.angle_beta   90.00
_cell.angle_gamma   90.00
#
_symmetry.space_group_name_H-M   'P 1'
#
loop_
_entity.id
_entity.type
_entity.pdbx_description
1 polymer ?
#
loop_
_entity_poly.entity_id
_entity_poly.type
_entity_poly.pdbx_seq_one_letter_code
_entity_poly.pdbx_strand_id
1 'polypeptide(L)'
;MTAVEDRRLRADAARNVDRILRAAREVYGELGPDAPVEAVARRAGVGERTLYRRFPTKADLVRAALDQSVADDLTPAIEDARRADDPLRGLTQLIDAAISLGAREHNLLTAAHRAGALTFDISVSLNDALGELVGQGQRVGQVRADLVSDDLPRLIAMLYSVLATMDSDSDGWRRYAALIIDAISISDARPLPPAPPLRISEPSNWRV
;
A
#
# COMPACT_ATOMS: atom_id res chain seq x y z
N MET A 1 34.26 14.42 19.78
CA MET A 1 33.49 13.87 18.64
C MET A 1 32.99 15.06 17.84
N THR A 2 33.40 15.22 16.61
CA THR A 2 33.09 16.41 15.79
C THR A 2 31.71 16.28 15.15
N ALA A 3 31.03 17.41 14.88
CA ALA A 3 29.71 17.44 14.21
C ALA A 3 29.72 16.70 12.85
N VAL A 4 30.87 16.63 12.19
CA VAL A 4 31.08 15.91 10.91
C VAL A 4 31.04 14.40 11.12
N GLU A 5 31.66 13.91 12.19
CA GLU A 5 31.71 12.48 12.53
C GLU A 5 30.32 11.96 12.93
N ASP A 6 29.56 12.74 13.69
CA ASP A 6 28.18 12.44 14.07
C ASP A 6 27.21 12.40 12.85
N ARG A 7 27.41 13.31 11.88
CA ARG A 7 26.65 13.30 10.61
C ARG A 7 26.98 12.07 9.76
N ARG A 8 28.24 11.66 9.71
CA ARG A 8 28.67 10.46 8.97
C ARG A 8 28.09 9.19 9.57
N LEU A 9 28.14 9.05 10.90
CA LEU A 9 27.56 7.91 11.62
C LEU A 9 26.04 7.79 11.41
N ARG A 10 25.30 8.92 11.41
CA ARG A 10 23.85 8.93 11.12
C ARG A 10 23.57 8.53 9.67
N ALA A 11 24.34 9.01 8.71
CA ALA A 11 24.20 8.64 7.32
C ALA A 11 24.51 7.15 7.07
N ASP A 12 25.52 6.59 7.76
CA ASP A 12 25.84 5.17 7.68
C ASP A 12 24.74 4.31 8.29
N ALA A 13 24.16 4.75 9.43
CA ALA A 13 23.03 4.08 10.05
C ALA A 13 21.77 4.10 9.17
N ALA A 14 21.46 5.22 8.51
CA ALA A 14 20.35 5.33 7.57
C ALA A 14 20.52 4.38 6.38
N ARG A 15 21.69 4.40 5.73
CA ARG A 15 22.01 3.47 4.62
C ARG A 15 21.90 2.00 5.02
N ASN A 16 22.23 1.67 6.26
CA ASN A 16 22.11 0.31 6.78
C ASN A 16 20.63 -0.09 6.96
N VAL A 17 19.79 0.82 7.43
CA VAL A 17 18.32 0.62 7.53
C VAL A 17 17.74 0.38 6.15
N ASP A 18 18.00 1.26 5.18
CA ASP A 18 17.48 1.14 3.80
C ASP A 18 17.88 -0.20 3.17
N ARG A 19 19.11 -0.66 3.43
CA ARG A 19 19.58 -1.96 2.93
C ARG A 19 18.83 -3.13 3.57
N ILE A 20 18.52 -3.06 4.86
CA ILE A 20 17.75 -4.09 5.56
C ILE A 20 16.30 -4.12 5.04
N LEU A 21 15.66 -2.97 4.87
CA LEU A 21 14.27 -2.88 4.41
C LEU A 21 14.13 -3.37 2.96
N ARG A 22 15.07 -3.02 2.08
CA ARG A 22 15.12 -3.54 0.72
C ARG A 22 15.30 -5.06 0.70
N ALA A 23 16.24 -5.59 1.51
CA ALA A 23 16.43 -7.02 1.65
C ALA A 23 15.19 -7.73 2.20
N ALA A 24 14.42 -7.10 3.08
CA ALA A 24 13.15 -7.66 3.55
C ALA A 24 12.15 -7.79 2.41
N ARG A 25 11.94 -6.74 1.60
CA ARG A 25 11.06 -6.79 0.42
C ARG A 25 11.44 -7.94 -0.52
N GLU A 26 12.73 -8.05 -0.86
CA GLU A 26 13.24 -9.12 -1.73
C GLU A 26 12.99 -10.51 -1.13
N VAL A 27 13.36 -10.71 0.14
CA VAL A 27 13.24 -12.02 0.82
C VAL A 27 11.79 -12.45 0.97
N TYR A 28 10.88 -11.54 1.36
CA TYR A 28 9.45 -11.86 1.44
C TYR A 28 8.86 -12.10 0.05
N GLY A 29 9.28 -11.36 -0.96
CA GLY A 29 8.89 -11.60 -2.35
C GLY A 29 9.26 -13.01 -2.83
N GLU A 30 10.49 -13.43 -2.58
CA GLU A 30 11.04 -14.72 -3.04
C GLU A 30 10.59 -15.93 -2.20
N LEU A 31 10.59 -15.81 -0.86
CA LEU A 31 10.37 -16.92 0.08
C LEU A 31 8.95 -16.98 0.66
N GLY A 32 8.12 -15.99 0.34
CA GLY A 32 6.74 -15.93 0.84
C GLY A 32 6.60 -15.27 2.23
N PRO A 33 5.36 -15.19 2.75
CA PRO A 33 5.04 -14.44 3.97
C PRO A 33 5.62 -15.03 5.26
N ASP A 34 6.00 -16.29 5.23
CA ASP A 34 6.58 -16.99 6.38
C ASP A 34 8.12 -16.95 6.40
N ALA A 35 8.72 -16.16 5.50
CA ALA A 35 10.18 -16.00 5.43
C ALA A 35 10.80 -15.70 6.79
N PRO A 36 11.93 -16.39 7.15
CA PRO A 36 12.60 -16.17 8.41
C PRO A 36 13.39 -14.85 8.39
N VAL A 37 13.39 -14.13 9.52
CA VAL A 37 14.09 -12.84 9.67
C VAL A 37 15.61 -12.98 9.46
N GLU A 38 16.16 -14.15 9.77
CA GLU A 38 17.57 -14.51 9.56
C GLU A 38 17.94 -14.49 8.06
N ALA A 39 17.00 -14.84 7.17
CA ALA A 39 17.21 -14.72 5.73
C ALA A 39 17.36 -13.26 5.31
N VAL A 40 16.60 -12.35 5.92
CA VAL A 40 16.71 -10.90 5.69
C VAL A 40 18.08 -10.40 6.17
N ALA A 41 18.54 -10.78 7.36
CA ALA A 41 19.85 -10.38 7.88
C ALA A 41 20.98 -10.83 6.93
N ARG A 42 20.93 -12.06 6.45
CA ARG A 42 21.89 -12.63 5.49
C ARG A 42 21.86 -11.89 4.14
N ARG A 43 20.68 -11.64 3.58
CA ARG A 43 20.50 -10.89 2.32
C ARG A 43 21.03 -9.44 2.45
N ALA A 44 20.75 -8.79 3.57
CA ALA A 44 21.23 -7.43 3.87
C ALA A 44 22.73 -7.35 4.19
N GLY A 45 23.41 -8.48 4.38
CA GLY A 45 24.81 -8.50 4.79
C GLY A 45 25.04 -7.90 6.18
N VAL A 46 24.10 -8.12 7.12
CA VAL A 46 24.21 -7.66 8.51
C VAL A 46 24.11 -8.84 9.48
N GLY A 47 24.72 -8.71 10.65
CA GLY A 47 24.53 -9.70 11.71
C GLY A 47 23.11 -9.63 12.28
N GLU A 48 22.53 -10.79 12.65
CA GLU A 48 21.19 -10.91 13.26
C GLU A 48 21.02 -9.98 14.47
N ARG A 49 22.05 -9.92 15.35
CA ARG A 49 22.05 -9.00 16.50
C ARG A 49 21.89 -7.53 16.10
N THR A 50 22.44 -7.14 14.95
CA THR A 50 22.31 -5.78 14.42
C THR A 50 20.91 -5.53 13.90
N LEU A 51 20.31 -6.51 13.22
CA LEU A 51 18.95 -6.45 12.73
C LEU A 51 17.97 -6.36 13.90
N TYR A 52 18.04 -7.28 14.88
CA TYR A 52 17.13 -7.28 16.03
C TYR A 52 17.29 -6.07 16.95
N ARG A 53 18.48 -5.47 17.03
CA ARG A 53 18.65 -4.18 17.72
C ARG A 53 17.88 -3.05 17.04
N ARG A 54 17.69 -3.10 15.71
CA ARG A 54 16.99 -2.07 14.94
C ARG A 54 15.50 -2.34 14.82
N PHE A 55 15.16 -3.60 14.62
CA PHE A 55 13.79 -4.12 14.51
C PHE A 55 13.61 -5.25 15.51
N PRO A 56 13.15 -4.94 16.74
CA PRO A 56 13.07 -5.91 17.83
C PRO A 56 12.16 -7.11 17.52
N THR A 57 11.16 -6.93 16.68
CA THR A 57 10.22 -7.98 16.29
C THR A 57 10.10 -8.11 14.76
N LYS A 58 9.58 -9.26 14.29
CA LYS A 58 9.19 -9.45 12.89
C LYS A 58 8.16 -8.39 12.46
N ALA A 59 7.23 -8.03 13.34
CA ALA A 59 6.22 -7.00 13.10
C ALA A 59 6.85 -5.64 12.79
N ASP A 60 7.85 -5.22 13.58
CA ASP A 60 8.56 -3.96 13.36
C ASP A 60 9.28 -3.93 12.01
N LEU A 61 9.91 -5.05 11.62
CA LEU A 61 10.63 -5.17 10.36
C LEU A 61 9.67 -5.09 9.16
N VAL A 62 8.60 -5.89 9.15
CA VAL A 62 7.66 -5.94 8.02
C VAL A 62 6.90 -4.63 7.89
N ARG A 63 6.53 -4.00 9.01
CA ARG A 63 5.92 -2.68 9.02
C ARG A 63 6.84 -1.64 8.38
N ALA A 64 8.07 -1.53 8.86
CA ALA A 64 9.03 -0.55 8.34
C ALA A 64 9.34 -0.79 6.84
N ALA A 65 9.37 -2.05 6.39
CA ALA A 65 9.55 -2.37 4.98
C ALA A 65 8.35 -1.94 4.12
N LEU A 66 7.11 -2.10 4.62
CA LEU A 66 5.90 -1.60 3.95
C LEU A 66 5.85 -0.07 3.94
N ASP A 67 6.16 0.58 5.07
CA ASP A 67 6.21 2.04 5.15
C ASP A 67 7.19 2.62 4.12
N GLN A 68 8.34 1.96 3.91
CA GLN A 68 9.28 2.34 2.85
C GLN A 68 8.69 2.14 1.46
N SER A 69 8.02 1.00 1.17
CA SER A 69 7.37 0.76 -0.13
C SER A 69 6.31 1.82 -0.44
N VAL A 70 5.52 2.21 0.57
CA VAL A 70 4.54 3.28 0.45
C VAL A 70 5.21 4.63 0.16
N ALA A 71 6.28 4.95 0.88
CA ALA A 71 7.02 6.20 0.67
C ALA A 71 7.67 6.27 -0.71
N ASP A 72 8.21 5.15 -1.19
CA ASP A 72 8.92 5.07 -2.47
C ASP A 72 7.96 5.11 -3.68
N ASP A 73 6.82 4.44 -3.59
CA ASP A 73 5.95 4.15 -4.74
C ASP A 73 4.59 4.87 -4.67
N LEU A 74 3.91 4.86 -3.51
CA LEU A 74 2.56 5.36 -3.40
C LEU A 74 2.51 6.87 -3.11
N THR A 75 3.42 7.39 -2.28
CA THR A 75 3.45 8.83 -1.98
C THR A 75 3.66 9.68 -3.22
N PRO A 76 4.62 9.38 -4.12
CA PRO A 76 4.75 10.10 -5.39
C PRO A 76 3.49 9.99 -6.26
N ALA A 77 2.88 8.80 -6.32
CA ALA A 77 1.66 8.58 -7.11
C ALA A 77 0.47 9.41 -6.58
N ILE A 78 0.34 9.55 -5.26
CA ILE A 78 -0.66 10.44 -4.63
C ILE A 78 -0.44 11.88 -5.05
N GLU A 79 0.82 12.35 -5.01
CA GLU A 79 1.14 13.71 -5.38
C GLU A 79 0.89 13.99 -6.87
N ASP A 80 1.21 13.05 -7.75
CA ASP A 80 0.98 13.17 -9.19
C ASP A 80 -0.51 13.13 -9.52
N ALA A 81 -1.28 12.26 -8.88
CA ALA A 81 -2.72 12.17 -9.04
C ALA A 81 -3.43 13.46 -8.62
N ARG A 82 -3.00 14.10 -7.53
CA ARG A 82 -3.53 15.39 -7.06
C ARG A 82 -3.22 16.55 -8.01
N ARG A 83 -2.14 16.47 -8.80
CA ARG A 83 -1.75 17.47 -9.81
C ARG A 83 -2.40 17.24 -11.17
N ALA A 84 -3.11 16.13 -11.35
CA ALA A 84 -3.73 15.82 -12.63
C ALA A 84 -4.82 16.84 -12.97
N ASP A 85 -4.81 17.37 -14.21
CA ASP A 85 -5.83 18.30 -14.70
C ASP A 85 -7.21 17.62 -14.85
N ASP A 86 -7.23 16.29 -15.00
CA ASP A 86 -8.41 15.45 -15.13
C ASP A 86 -8.57 14.57 -13.87
N PRO A 87 -9.61 14.82 -13.04
CA PRO A 87 -9.83 14.06 -11.80
C PRO A 87 -10.03 12.57 -12.00
N LEU A 88 -10.74 12.15 -13.07
CA LEU A 88 -10.95 10.74 -13.36
C LEU A 88 -9.65 10.04 -13.76
N ARG A 89 -8.81 10.73 -14.52
CA ARG A 89 -7.47 10.25 -14.85
C ARG A 89 -6.60 10.13 -13.58
N GLY A 90 -6.61 11.13 -12.70
CA GLY A 90 -5.89 11.09 -11.43
C GLY A 90 -6.35 9.92 -10.55
N LEU A 91 -7.66 9.72 -10.46
CA LEU A 91 -8.26 8.61 -9.72
C LEU A 91 -7.83 7.25 -10.29
N THR A 92 -7.87 7.10 -11.61
CA THR A 92 -7.43 5.88 -12.30
C THR A 92 -5.96 5.58 -12.02
N GLN A 93 -5.09 6.58 -12.14
CA GLN A 93 -3.65 6.43 -11.88
C GLN A 93 -3.37 6.04 -10.42
N LEU A 94 -4.10 6.63 -9.48
CA LEU A 94 -3.90 6.35 -8.06
C LEU A 94 -4.39 4.95 -7.68
N ILE A 95 -5.52 4.51 -8.22
CA ILE A 95 -6.00 3.13 -8.04
C ILE A 95 -5.00 2.13 -8.65
N ASP A 96 -4.51 2.40 -9.86
CA ASP A 96 -3.51 1.56 -10.53
C ASP A 96 -2.23 1.45 -9.70
N ALA A 97 -1.73 2.55 -9.17
CA ALA A 97 -0.54 2.57 -8.31
C ALA A 97 -0.75 1.78 -7.00
N ALA A 98 -1.91 1.95 -6.35
CA ALA A 98 -2.24 1.24 -5.12
C ALA A 98 -2.31 -0.28 -5.33
N ILE A 99 -3.00 -0.73 -6.40
CA ILE A 99 -3.11 -2.17 -6.70
C ILE A 99 -1.77 -2.75 -7.17
N SER A 100 -1.00 -2.01 -7.98
CA SER A 100 0.35 -2.42 -8.39
C SER A 100 1.28 -2.61 -7.19
N LEU A 101 1.23 -1.70 -6.22
CA LEU A 101 1.97 -1.84 -4.96
C LEU A 101 1.54 -3.10 -4.20
N GLY A 102 0.23 -3.30 -4.04
CA GLY A 102 -0.32 -4.47 -3.36
C GLY A 102 0.02 -5.80 -4.04
N ALA A 103 0.01 -5.84 -5.37
CA ALA A 103 0.41 -7.01 -6.13
C ALA A 103 1.90 -7.33 -5.91
N ARG A 104 2.77 -6.34 -6.01
CA ARG A 104 4.21 -6.49 -5.83
C ARG A 104 4.59 -6.87 -4.40
N GLU A 105 3.95 -6.27 -3.41
CA GLU A 105 4.25 -6.48 -1.99
C GLU A 105 3.30 -7.49 -1.31
N HIS A 106 2.60 -8.33 -2.08
CA HIS A 106 1.57 -9.25 -1.58
C HIS A 106 2.04 -10.11 -0.40
N ASN A 107 3.21 -10.71 -0.51
CA ASN A 107 3.77 -11.56 0.54
C ASN A 107 4.16 -10.76 1.79
N LEU A 108 4.70 -9.54 1.62
CA LEU A 108 5.05 -8.65 2.70
C LEU A 108 3.79 -8.13 3.42
N LEU A 109 2.74 -7.78 2.66
CA LEU A 109 1.42 -7.41 3.21
C LEU A 109 0.81 -8.56 4.00
N THR A 110 0.87 -9.79 3.48
CA THR A 110 0.39 -10.98 4.19
C THR A 110 1.18 -11.21 5.47
N ALA A 111 2.51 -11.06 5.44
CA ALA A 111 3.36 -11.17 6.62
C ALA A 111 3.02 -10.10 7.67
N ALA A 112 2.80 -8.86 7.25
CA ALA A 112 2.42 -7.76 8.12
C ALA A 112 1.04 -7.97 8.75
N HIS A 113 0.07 -8.46 7.97
CA HIS A 113 -1.26 -8.80 8.48
C HIS A 113 -1.16 -9.88 9.57
N ARG A 114 -0.46 -10.99 9.31
CA ARG A 114 -0.27 -12.09 10.28
C ARG A 114 0.48 -11.65 11.54
N ALA A 115 1.38 -10.68 11.41
CA ALA A 115 2.14 -10.12 12.52
C ALA A 115 1.39 -9.02 13.30
N GLY A 116 0.15 -8.66 12.88
CA GLY A 116 -0.58 -7.54 13.46
C GLY A 116 0.08 -6.17 13.23
N ALA A 117 0.91 -6.07 12.18
CA ALA A 117 1.71 -4.89 11.88
C ALA A 117 1.04 -3.92 10.89
N LEU A 118 -0.09 -4.30 10.29
CA LEU A 118 -0.87 -3.39 9.45
C LEU A 118 -1.53 -2.34 10.33
N THR A 119 -1.19 -1.08 10.09
CA THR A 119 -1.78 0.05 10.79
C THR A 119 -2.59 0.91 9.82
N PHE A 120 -3.53 1.63 10.39
CA PHE A 120 -4.43 2.53 9.66
C PHE A 120 -3.70 3.66 8.92
N ASP A 121 -2.53 4.07 9.40
CA ASP A 121 -1.80 5.23 8.88
C ASP A 121 -1.39 5.11 7.40
N ILE A 122 -1.07 3.88 6.95
CA ILE A 122 -0.70 3.63 5.54
C ILE A 122 -1.85 3.97 4.58
N SER A 123 -3.09 3.78 5.03
CA SER A 123 -4.28 4.00 4.22
C SER A 123 -4.85 5.42 4.30
N VAL A 124 -4.52 6.22 5.30
CA VAL A 124 -5.11 7.56 5.49
C VAL A 124 -4.80 8.48 4.31
N SER A 125 -3.53 8.67 3.96
CA SER A 125 -3.15 9.57 2.86
C SER A 125 -3.72 9.14 1.51
N LEU A 126 -3.80 7.82 1.26
CA LEU A 126 -4.43 7.26 0.07
C LEU A 126 -5.93 7.54 0.05
N ASN A 127 -6.62 7.28 1.15
CA ASN A 127 -8.07 7.47 1.25
C ASN A 127 -8.45 8.95 1.13
N ASP A 128 -7.68 9.85 1.73
CA ASP A 128 -7.87 11.29 1.60
C ASP A 128 -7.73 11.74 0.14
N ALA A 129 -6.67 11.30 -0.55
CA ALA A 129 -6.44 11.63 -1.94
C ALA A 129 -7.53 11.08 -2.87
N LEU A 130 -7.95 9.84 -2.64
CA LEU A 130 -9.06 9.22 -3.38
C LEU A 130 -10.37 10.01 -3.16
N GLY A 131 -10.68 10.38 -1.92
CA GLY A 131 -11.87 11.18 -1.60
C GLY A 131 -11.84 12.56 -2.24
N GLU A 132 -10.69 13.25 -2.24
CA GLU A 132 -10.49 14.52 -2.92
C GLU A 132 -10.75 14.41 -4.43
N LEU A 133 -10.19 13.38 -5.09
CA LEU A 133 -10.34 13.15 -6.54
C LEU A 133 -11.78 12.79 -6.91
N VAL A 134 -12.46 11.97 -6.09
CA VAL A 134 -13.89 11.68 -6.26
C VAL A 134 -14.70 12.95 -6.19
N GLY A 135 -14.52 13.76 -5.15
CA GLY A 135 -15.24 15.04 -5.01
C GLY A 135 -14.96 16.02 -6.16
N GLN A 136 -13.75 16.03 -6.71
CA GLN A 136 -13.42 16.80 -7.91
C GLN A 136 -14.13 16.26 -9.14
N GLY A 137 -14.07 14.93 -9.38
CA GLY A 137 -14.72 14.26 -10.50
C GLY A 137 -16.25 14.42 -10.48
N GLN A 138 -16.88 14.38 -9.31
CA GLN A 138 -18.30 14.64 -9.13
C GLN A 138 -18.68 16.09 -9.52
N ARG A 139 -17.88 17.09 -9.13
CA ARG A 139 -18.12 18.49 -9.48
C ARG A 139 -18.07 18.76 -10.98
N VAL A 140 -17.25 18.02 -11.72
CA VAL A 140 -17.14 18.16 -13.18
C VAL A 140 -17.98 17.12 -13.96
N GLY A 141 -18.77 16.30 -13.26
CA GLY A 141 -19.67 15.31 -13.88
C GLY A 141 -18.98 14.07 -14.49
N GLN A 142 -17.77 13.78 -14.07
CA GLN A 142 -17.00 12.61 -14.52
C GLN A 142 -17.21 11.38 -13.61
N VAL A 143 -17.57 11.60 -12.35
CA VAL A 143 -17.81 10.56 -11.35
C VAL A 143 -19.25 10.63 -10.89
N ARG A 144 -19.88 9.48 -10.72
CA ARG A 144 -21.27 9.37 -10.26
C ARG A 144 -21.47 10.07 -8.90
N ALA A 145 -22.60 10.82 -8.77
CA ALA A 145 -22.84 11.68 -7.61
C ALA A 145 -23.14 10.93 -6.29
N ASP A 146 -23.55 9.67 -6.39
CA ASP A 146 -23.92 8.83 -5.24
C ASP A 146 -22.77 7.96 -4.70
N LEU A 147 -21.57 8.03 -5.33
CA LEU A 147 -20.35 7.42 -4.77
C LEU A 147 -19.87 8.22 -3.57
N VAL A 148 -19.59 7.53 -2.47
CA VAL A 148 -19.00 8.15 -1.28
C VAL A 148 -17.55 7.71 -1.11
N SER A 149 -16.74 8.54 -0.43
CA SER A 149 -15.32 8.24 -0.19
C SER A 149 -15.08 6.89 0.50
N ASP A 150 -16.02 6.46 1.35
CA ASP A 150 -15.97 5.17 2.06
C ASP A 150 -16.14 3.94 1.16
N ASP A 151 -16.62 4.11 -0.08
CA ASP A 151 -16.72 3.01 -1.05
C ASP A 151 -15.35 2.63 -1.62
N LEU A 152 -14.45 3.61 -1.80
CA LEU A 152 -13.15 3.39 -2.45
C LEU A 152 -12.26 2.38 -1.75
N PRO A 153 -12.06 2.43 -0.41
CA PRO A 153 -11.31 1.40 0.30
C PRO A 153 -11.88 -0.01 0.09
N ARG A 154 -13.22 -0.13 -0.03
CA ARG A 154 -13.88 -1.41 -0.27
C ARG A 154 -13.64 -1.89 -1.71
N LEU A 155 -13.72 -1.01 -2.69
CA LEU A 155 -13.44 -1.32 -4.08
C LEU A 155 -11.97 -1.76 -4.26
N ILE A 156 -11.03 -1.09 -3.59
CA ILE A 156 -9.62 -1.49 -3.56
C ILE A 156 -9.45 -2.86 -2.88
N ALA A 157 -10.13 -3.10 -1.76
CA ALA A 157 -10.09 -4.41 -1.09
C ALA A 157 -10.67 -5.53 -1.98
N MET A 158 -11.72 -5.27 -2.75
CA MET A 158 -12.24 -6.21 -3.76
C MET A 158 -11.19 -6.49 -4.84
N LEU A 159 -10.46 -5.48 -5.34
CA LEU A 159 -9.38 -5.66 -6.30
C LEU A 159 -8.22 -6.48 -5.71
N TYR A 160 -7.86 -6.26 -4.45
CA TYR A 160 -6.85 -7.10 -3.77
C TYR A 160 -7.31 -8.57 -3.65
N SER A 161 -8.60 -8.82 -3.45
CA SER A 161 -9.13 -10.19 -3.44
C SER A 161 -9.00 -10.86 -4.80
N VAL A 162 -9.10 -10.10 -5.89
CA VAL A 162 -8.89 -10.60 -7.26
C VAL A 162 -7.43 -11.02 -7.48
N LEU A 163 -6.45 -10.31 -6.92
CA LEU A 163 -5.03 -10.68 -7.01
C LEU A 163 -4.75 -12.11 -6.51
N ALA A 164 -5.45 -12.54 -5.46
CA ALA A 164 -5.28 -13.89 -4.90
C ALA A 164 -5.75 -15.01 -5.85
N THR A 165 -6.47 -14.67 -6.93
CA THR A 165 -6.97 -15.61 -7.95
C THR A 165 -6.15 -15.61 -9.23
N MET A 166 -5.02 -14.91 -9.25
CA MET A 166 -4.17 -14.72 -10.44
C MET A 166 -2.72 -15.10 -10.12
N ASP A 167 -1.96 -15.37 -11.17
CA ASP A 167 -0.51 -15.53 -11.03
C ASP A 167 0.11 -14.19 -10.61
N SER A 168 1.10 -14.24 -9.71
CA SER A 168 1.78 -13.07 -9.12
C SER A 168 2.36 -12.10 -10.16
N ASP A 169 2.75 -12.63 -11.32
CA ASP A 169 3.37 -11.87 -12.41
C ASP A 169 2.34 -11.39 -13.46
N SER A 170 1.04 -11.61 -13.19
CA SER A 170 -0.04 -11.27 -14.12
C SER A 170 -0.55 -9.85 -13.89
N ASP A 171 -0.64 -9.07 -14.97
CA ASP A 171 -1.33 -7.77 -15.00
C ASP A 171 -2.85 -7.90 -15.22
N GLY A 172 -3.40 -9.12 -15.12
CA GLY A 172 -4.82 -9.42 -15.36
C GLY A 172 -5.80 -8.62 -14.48
N TRP A 173 -5.36 -8.17 -13.31
CA TRP A 173 -6.13 -7.32 -12.40
C TRP A 173 -6.50 -5.95 -13.02
N ARG A 174 -5.73 -5.43 -14.00
CA ARG A 174 -6.02 -4.18 -14.70
C ARG A 174 -7.37 -4.19 -15.40
N ARG A 175 -7.82 -5.38 -15.87
CA ARG A 175 -9.16 -5.54 -16.44
C ARG A 175 -10.25 -5.22 -15.41
N TYR A 176 -10.08 -5.65 -14.17
CA TYR A 176 -11.07 -5.44 -13.10
C TYR A 176 -10.99 -4.01 -12.54
N ALA A 177 -9.79 -3.42 -12.50
CA ALA A 177 -9.63 -2.01 -12.21
C ALA A 177 -10.37 -1.15 -13.25
N ALA A 178 -10.23 -1.44 -14.55
CA ALA A 178 -10.96 -0.74 -15.61
C ALA A 178 -12.46 -0.88 -15.46
N LEU A 179 -12.99 -2.08 -15.14
CA LEU A 179 -14.43 -2.29 -14.89
C LEU A 179 -14.93 -1.44 -13.70
N ILE A 180 -14.15 -1.29 -12.65
CA ILE A 180 -14.50 -0.44 -11.51
C ILE A 180 -14.50 1.03 -11.93
N ILE A 181 -13.47 1.48 -12.64
CA ILE A 181 -13.39 2.87 -13.14
C ILE A 181 -14.58 3.18 -14.04
N ASP A 182 -14.92 2.29 -14.97
CA ASP A 182 -16.10 2.46 -15.82
C ASP A 182 -17.39 2.56 -14.97
N ALA A 183 -17.55 1.70 -13.95
CA ALA A 183 -18.73 1.71 -13.09
C ALA A 183 -18.88 2.99 -12.25
N ILE A 184 -17.80 3.60 -11.83
CA ILE A 184 -17.83 4.86 -11.04
C ILE A 184 -17.90 6.11 -11.91
N SER A 185 -17.56 6.01 -13.21
CA SER A 185 -17.60 7.13 -14.17
C SER A 185 -18.95 7.33 -14.86
N ILE A 186 -19.95 6.47 -14.63
CA ILE A 186 -21.27 6.58 -15.26
C ILE A 186 -22.15 7.57 -14.48
N SER A 187 -22.50 8.70 -15.11
CA SER A 187 -23.38 9.73 -14.53
C SER A 187 -24.85 9.32 -14.45
N ASP A 188 -25.33 8.49 -15.39
CA ASP A 188 -26.73 8.06 -15.50
C ASP A 188 -26.98 6.64 -14.94
N ALA A 189 -26.13 6.17 -14.05
CA ALA A 189 -26.25 4.87 -13.43
C ALA A 189 -27.46 4.79 -12.48
N ARG A 190 -27.99 3.55 -12.27
CA ARG A 190 -29.00 3.31 -11.24
C ARG A 190 -28.44 3.75 -9.88
N PRO A 191 -29.24 4.48 -9.05
CA PRO A 191 -28.81 4.88 -7.73
C PRO A 191 -28.30 3.70 -6.89
N LEU A 192 -27.22 3.93 -6.15
CA LEU A 192 -26.69 2.94 -5.21
C LEU A 192 -27.56 2.87 -3.95
N PRO A 193 -27.65 1.69 -3.28
CA PRO A 193 -28.17 1.60 -1.91
C PRO A 193 -27.34 2.49 -0.99
N PRO A 194 -27.91 2.90 0.18
CA PRO A 194 -27.17 3.67 1.18
C PRO A 194 -25.86 2.98 1.56
N ALA A 195 -24.74 3.71 1.54
CA ALA A 195 -23.44 3.19 1.92
C ALA A 195 -23.42 2.92 3.45
N PRO A 196 -23.04 1.71 3.91
CA PRO A 196 -22.82 1.49 5.33
C PRO A 196 -21.51 2.19 5.75
N PRO A 197 -21.42 2.68 7.02
CA PRO A 197 -20.20 3.32 7.50
C PRO A 197 -19.02 2.36 7.42
N LEU A 198 -17.84 2.87 7.04
CA LEU A 198 -16.61 2.10 7.00
C LEU A 198 -16.23 1.72 8.45
N ARG A 199 -16.30 0.44 8.77
CA ARG A 199 -15.79 -0.10 10.03
C ARG A 199 -14.43 -0.69 9.75
N ILE A 200 -13.40 -0.01 10.20
CA ILE A 200 -12.06 -0.57 10.21
C ILE A 200 -11.99 -1.44 11.45
N SER A 201 -12.16 -2.75 11.25
CA SER A 201 -11.98 -3.71 12.32
C SER A 201 -10.52 -3.70 12.76
N GLU A 202 -10.26 -3.63 14.06
CA GLU A 202 -8.94 -3.96 14.59
C GLU A 202 -8.55 -5.37 14.12
N PRO A 203 -7.23 -5.65 13.92
CA PRO A 203 -6.74 -6.86 13.24
C PRO A 203 -7.20 -8.21 13.82
N SER A 204 -7.85 -8.24 14.98
CA SER A 204 -8.23 -9.45 15.71
C SER A 204 -9.46 -10.20 15.18
N ASN A 205 -10.22 -9.72 14.20
CA ASN A 205 -11.53 -10.27 13.85
C ASN A 205 -11.71 -10.81 12.43
N TRP A 206 -10.68 -10.87 11.60
CA TRP A 206 -10.77 -11.59 10.33
C TRP A 206 -10.44 -13.07 10.57
N ARG A 207 -11.45 -13.86 10.89
CA ARG A 207 -11.37 -15.32 10.76
C ARG A 207 -11.66 -15.68 9.29
N VAL A 208 -10.67 -16.23 8.63
CA VAL A 208 -10.82 -16.99 7.36
C VAL A 208 -11.17 -18.41 7.72
#